data_a798bc3480454769d5ab59271223743c
#
_entry.id   a798bc3480454769d5ab59271223743c
#
_cell.length_a   1.000
_cell.length_b   1.000
_cell.length_c   1.000
_cell.angle_alpha   90.00
_cell.angle_beta   90.00
_cell.angle_gamma   90.00
#
_symmetry.space_group_name_H-M   'P 1'
#
loop_
_entity.id
_entity.type
_entity.pdbx_description
1 polymer ?
#
loop_
_entity_poly.entity_id
_entity_poly.type
_entity_poly.pdbx_seq_one_letter_code
_entity_poly.pdbx_strand_id
1 'polypeptide(L)'
;GKLTEELERDIWAADTKQRLEDLYLPYKPKRRTRAQVAREAGLEPLAMMLWEDPMRDPETQAAAFVNPDKGVADVRAALDGARDILAEVFFENADMLEELREFLWKKAYLVSKVVPEKETDPAAAKYSDYFDYDEPIETVPSHRALAVFRGRQEGLLTVKAVSYTHLTLPT
;
A
#
# COMPACT_ATOMS: atom_id res chain seq x y z
N GLY A 1 1.23 -3.51 30.58
CA GLY A 1 0.70 -2.63 29.54
C GLY A 1 1.40 -2.89 28.21
N LYS A 2 0.86 -2.35 27.12
CA LYS A 2 1.45 -2.50 25.77
C LYS A 2 2.59 -1.49 25.50
N LEU A 3 2.83 -0.56 26.43
CA LEU A 3 3.88 0.44 26.32
C LEU A 3 5.20 -0.17 26.79
N THR A 4 6.16 -0.32 25.87
CA THR A 4 7.54 -0.70 26.14
C THR A 4 8.40 0.55 26.26
N GLU A 5 9.58 0.46 26.89
CA GLU A 5 10.51 1.59 27.03
C GLU A 5 10.98 2.10 25.64
N GLU A 6 11.10 1.20 24.67
CA GLU A 6 11.45 1.54 23.29
C GLU A 6 10.32 2.35 22.64
N LEU A 7 9.08 1.86 22.71
CA LEU A 7 7.92 2.57 22.16
C LEU A 7 7.71 3.93 22.83
N GLU A 8 7.92 4.04 24.14
CA GLU A 8 7.84 5.32 24.86
C GLU A 8 8.87 6.32 24.34
N ARG A 9 10.12 5.88 24.16
CA ARG A 9 11.18 6.71 23.58
C ARG A 9 10.83 7.17 22.15
N ASP A 10 10.32 6.27 21.30
CA ASP A 10 9.95 6.59 19.92
C ASP A 10 8.78 7.56 19.86
N ILE A 11 7.80 7.44 20.78
CA ILE A 11 6.69 8.39 20.91
C ILE A 11 7.21 9.78 21.27
N TRP A 12 8.15 9.88 22.23
CA TRP A 12 8.74 11.15 22.62
C TRP A 12 9.65 11.76 21.56
N ALA A 13 10.27 10.93 20.69
CA ALA A 13 11.09 11.36 19.58
C ALA A 13 10.29 11.75 18.33
N ALA A 14 8.98 11.43 18.30
CA ALA A 14 8.13 11.74 17.14
C ALA A 14 7.92 13.26 17.02
N ASP A 15 8.41 13.84 15.94
CA ASP A 15 8.36 15.27 15.61
C ASP A 15 7.13 15.64 14.78
N THR A 16 6.42 14.65 14.22
CA THR A 16 5.23 14.85 13.40
C THR A 16 4.05 14.01 13.92
N LYS A 17 2.83 14.56 13.72
CA LYS A 17 1.59 13.82 13.99
C LYS A 17 1.52 12.52 13.21
N GLN A 18 2.01 12.53 11.95
CA GLN A 18 1.99 11.35 11.09
C GLN A 18 2.87 10.23 11.67
N ARG A 19 4.07 10.56 12.15
CA ARG A 19 4.97 9.59 12.78
C ARG A 19 4.31 8.97 14.02
N LEU A 20 3.64 9.78 14.84
CA LEU A 20 2.92 9.31 16.02
C LEU A 20 1.77 8.36 15.64
N GLU A 21 1.01 8.69 14.59
CA GLU A 21 -0.06 7.83 14.08
C GLU A 21 0.48 6.49 13.57
N ASP A 22 1.63 6.48 12.89
CA ASP A 22 2.28 5.26 12.39
C ASP A 22 2.75 4.35 13.54
N LEU A 23 3.36 4.91 14.58
CA LEU A 23 3.75 4.18 15.79
C LEU A 23 2.54 3.56 16.53
N TYR A 24 1.38 4.18 16.42
CA TYR A 24 0.13 3.70 17.02
C TYR A 24 -0.58 2.62 16.19
N LEU A 25 -0.32 2.51 14.87
CA LEU A 25 -1.03 1.59 13.97
C LEU A 25 -1.08 0.13 14.46
N PRO A 26 0.03 -0.48 14.96
CA PRO A 26 0.02 -1.86 15.45
C PRO A 26 -0.90 -2.08 16.67
N TYR A 27 -1.15 -1.02 17.44
CA TYR A 27 -1.91 -1.07 18.70
C TYR A 27 -3.38 -0.68 18.52
N LYS A 28 -3.73 -0.10 17.39
CA LYS A 28 -5.09 0.34 17.09
C LYS A 28 -6.05 -0.86 17.02
N PRO A 29 -7.21 -0.79 17.67
CA PRO A 29 -8.23 -1.83 17.53
C PRO A 29 -8.61 -2.01 16.07
N LYS A 30 -8.37 -3.19 15.53
CA LYS A 30 -8.66 -3.51 14.13
C LYS A 30 -9.99 -4.25 14.02
N ARG A 31 -10.73 -3.97 12.95
CA ARG A 31 -11.78 -4.89 12.49
C ARG A 31 -11.08 -6.17 11.99
N ARG A 32 -11.80 -7.30 11.95
CA ARG A 32 -11.28 -8.55 11.39
C ARG A 32 -10.76 -8.31 9.97
N THR A 33 -9.42 -8.32 9.83
CA THR A 33 -8.73 -8.07 8.55
C THR A 33 -8.56 -9.37 7.79
N ARG A 34 -8.22 -9.30 6.49
CA ARG A 34 -7.85 -10.48 5.69
C ARG A 34 -6.62 -11.17 6.29
N ALA A 35 -5.64 -10.42 6.74
CA ALA A 35 -4.47 -10.95 7.42
C ALA A 35 -4.84 -11.71 8.71
N GLN A 36 -5.80 -11.19 9.49
CA GLN A 36 -6.30 -11.89 10.67
C GLN A 36 -6.94 -13.24 10.30
N VAL A 37 -7.76 -13.27 9.25
CA VAL A 37 -8.37 -14.51 8.76
C VAL A 37 -7.30 -15.50 8.30
N ALA A 38 -6.26 -15.02 7.59
CA ALA A 38 -5.16 -15.85 7.14
C ALA A 38 -4.33 -16.41 8.31
N ARG A 39 -4.11 -15.64 9.39
CA ARG A 39 -3.46 -16.13 10.63
C ARG A 39 -4.32 -17.20 11.31
N GLU A 40 -5.63 -17.00 11.41
CA GLU A 40 -6.57 -17.99 11.96
C GLU A 40 -6.57 -19.29 11.13
N ALA A 41 -6.36 -19.19 9.82
CA ALA A 41 -6.19 -20.34 8.93
C ALA A 41 -4.83 -21.05 9.09
N GLY A 42 -3.86 -20.45 9.81
CA GLY A 42 -2.55 -21.02 10.08
C GLY A 42 -1.50 -20.72 9.00
N LEU A 43 -1.66 -19.62 8.26
CA LEU A 43 -0.75 -19.23 7.16
C LEU A 43 0.42 -18.34 7.59
N GLU A 44 0.50 -17.95 8.86
CA GLU A 44 1.60 -17.12 9.36
C GLU A 44 2.98 -17.76 9.20
N PRO A 45 3.20 -19.07 9.47
CA PRO A 45 4.50 -19.70 9.24
C PRO A 45 4.91 -19.68 7.76
N LEU A 46 3.95 -19.83 6.83
CA LEU A 46 4.22 -19.71 5.40
C LEU A 46 4.68 -18.29 5.05
N ALA A 47 3.99 -17.26 5.54
CA ALA A 47 4.34 -15.87 5.32
C ALA A 47 5.76 -15.57 5.81
N MET A 48 6.10 -15.97 7.03
CA MET A 48 7.43 -15.74 7.59
C MET A 48 8.51 -16.52 6.85
N MET A 49 8.27 -17.76 6.48
CA MET A 49 9.22 -18.60 5.72
C MET A 49 9.55 -18.00 4.35
N LEU A 50 8.58 -17.45 3.65
CA LEU A 50 8.77 -16.77 2.37
C LEU A 50 9.48 -15.42 2.53
N TRP A 51 9.26 -14.74 3.64
CA TRP A 51 9.95 -13.49 3.97
C TRP A 51 11.43 -13.70 4.32
N GLU A 52 11.73 -14.72 5.11
CA GLU A 52 13.10 -15.02 5.56
C GLU A 52 14.00 -15.53 4.43
N ASP A 53 13.44 -16.26 3.47
CA ASP A 53 14.17 -16.83 2.35
C ASP A 53 13.43 -16.61 1.02
N PRO A 54 13.66 -15.46 0.36
CA PRO A 54 13.03 -15.12 -0.92
C PRO A 54 13.40 -16.04 -2.10
N MET A 55 14.41 -16.90 -1.93
CA MET A 55 14.86 -17.83 -2.98
C MET A 55 14.07 -19.13 -2.99
N ARG A 56 13.23 -19.36 -1.99
CA ARG A 56 12.34 -20.53 -1.96
C ARG A 56 11.26 -20.42 -3.02
N ASP A 57 10.93 -21.57 -3.61
CA ASP A 57 9.78 -21.65 -4.52
C ASP A 57 8.46 -21.52 -3.74
N PRO A 58 7.70 -20.43 -3.95
CA PRO A 58 6.50 -20.14 -3.15
C PRO A 58 5.41 -21.21 -3.30
N GLU A 59 5.24 -21.76 -4.50
CA GLU A 59 4.18 -22.72 -4.79
C GLU A 59 4.45 -24.05 -4.05
N THR A 60 5.70 -24.51 -4.08
CA THR A 60 6.12 -25.71 -3.37
C THR A 60 5.91 -25.57 -1.86
N GLN A 61 6.26 -24.42 -1.28
CA GLN A 61 6.07 -24.20 0.15
C GLN A 61 4.59 -24.10 0.52
N ALA A 62 3.79 -23.38 -0.29
CA ALA A 62 2.37 -23.20 -0.03
C ALA A 62 1.54 -24.48 -0.13
N ALA A 63 1.98 -25.48 -0.90
CA ALA A 63 1.29 -26.76 -1.02
C ALA A 63 1.09 -27.48 0.32
N ALA A 64 2.04 -27.32 1.26
CA ALA A 64 1.94 -27.89 2.61
C ALA A 64 0.90 -27.20 3.52
N PHE A 65 0.42 -26.03 3.13
CA PHE A 65 -0.52 -25.23 3.91
C PHE A 65 -1.95 -25.23 3.35
N VAL A 66 -2.20 -26.02 2.29
CA VAL A 66 -3.55 -26.19 1.75
C VAL A 66 -4.41 -26.93 2.76
N ASN A 67 -5.49 -26.32 3.20
CA ASN A 67 -6.44 -26.89 4.16
C ASN A 67 -7.86 -26.34 3.89
N PRO A 68 -8.68 -27.07 3.12
CA PRO A 68 -10.04 -26.65 2.80
C PRO A 68 -10.93 -26.42 4.03
N ASP A 69 -10.72 -27.19 5.11
CA ASP A 69 -11.51 -27.07 6.34
C ASP A 69 -11.28 -25.72 7.04
N LYS A 70 -10.12 -25.09 6.81
CA LYS A 70 -9.77 -23.77 7.30
C LYS A 70 -9.97 -22.66 6.27
N GLY A 71 -10.60 -22.98 5.13
CA GLY A 71 -10.86 -22.02 4.07
C GLY A 71 -9.69 -21.78 3.11
N VAL A 72 -8.63 -22.60 3.18
CA VAL A 72 -7.48 -22.55 2.26
C VAL A 72 -7.66 -23.66 1.22
N ALA A 73 -8.40 -23.38 0.17
CA ALA A 73 -8.85 -24.38 -0.80
C ALA A 73 -7.71 -24.92 -1.70
N ASP A 74 -6.73 -24.08 -2.00
CA ASP A 74 -5.64 -24.38 -2.93
C ASP A 74 -4.36 -23.59 -2.60
N VAL A 75 -3.30 -23.87 -3.36
CA VAL A 75 -1.99 -23.20 -3.26
C VAL A 75 -2.11 -21.68 -3.43
N ARG A 76 -2.96 -21.23 -4.34
CA ARG A 76 -3.17 -19.81 -4.59
C ARG A 76 -3.81 -19.12 -3.39
N ALA A 77 -4.81 -19.74 -2.77
CA ALA A 77 -5.44 -19.22 -1.56
C ALA A 77 -4.44 -19.15 -0.39
N ALA A 78 -3.53 -20.14 -0.28
CA ALA A 78 -2.45 -20.09 0.72
C ALA A 78 -1.48 -18.91 0.48
N LEU A 79 -1.06 -18.70 -0.76
CA LEU A 79 -0.17 -17.59 -1.13
C LEU A 79 -0.86 -16.21 -0.97
N ASP A 80 -2.13 -16.10 -1.34
CA ASP A 80 -2.90 -14.88 -1.15
C ASP A 80 -3.02 -14.53 0.34
N GLY A 81 -3.27 -15.53 1.19
CA GLY A 81 -3.30 -15.33 2.65
C GLY A 81 -1.93 -14.94 3.24
N ALA A 82 -0.86 -15.60 2.80
CA ALA A 82 0.51 -15.24 3.21
C ALA A 82 0.86 -13.81 2.79
N ARG A 83 0.49 -13.41 1.57
CA ARG A 83 0.65 -12.03 1.07
C ARG A 83 -0.11 -11.03 1.93
N ASP A 84 -1.36 -11.32 2.30
CA ASP A 84 -2.16 -10.43 3.13
C ASP A 84 -1.54 -10.24 4.53
N ILE A 85 -0.93 -11.29 5.09
CA ILE A 85 -0.17 -11.21 6.36
C ILE A 85 1.05 -10.32 6.20
N LEU A 86 1.89 -10.55 5.16
CA LEU A 86 3.09 -9.75 4.92
C LEU A 86 2.75 -8.28 4.63
N ALA A 87 1.68 -8.04 3.86
CA ALA A 87 1.22 -6.68 3.60
C ALA A 87 0.85 -5.95 4.91
N GLU A 88 0.17 -6.63 5.84
CA GLU A 88 -0.14 -6.03 7.15
C GLU A 88 1.13 -5.74 7.95
N VAL A 89 2.11 -6.66 7.97
CA VAL A 89 3.41 -6.44 8.65
C VAL A 89 4.12 -5.20 8.10
N PHE A 90 4.13 -5.01 6.77
CA PHE A 90 4.74 -3.84 6.15
C PHE A 90 4.00 -2.54 6.47
N PHE A 91 2.67 -2.57 6.44
CA PHE A 91 1.85 -1.40 6.78
C PHE A 91 1.91 -1.01 8.27
N GLU A 92 2.39 -1.90 9.14
CA GLU A 92 2.57 -1.63 10.56
C GLU A 92 3.99 -1.20 10.92
N ASN A 93 4.91 -1.22 9.98
CA ASN A 93 6.27 -0.76 10.15
C ASN A 93 6.36 0.75 9.89
N ALA A 94 6.46 1.53 10.97
CA ALA A 94 6.48 2.99 10.91
C ALA A 94 7.69 3.53 10.14
N ASP A 95 8.87 2.91 10.27
CA ASP A 95 10.09 3.34 9.58
C ASP A 95 9.98 3.10 8.07
N MET A 96 9.49 1.93 7.68
CA MET A 96 9.23 1.62 6.27
C MET A 96 8.20 2.56 5.65
N LEU A 97 7.14 2.91 6.36
CA LEU A 97 6.14 3.87 5.88
C LEU A 97 6.72 5.27 5.69
N GLU A 98 7.61 5.71 6.58
CA GLU A 98 8.30 6.98 6.47
C GLU A 98 9.23 7.02 5.26
N GLU A 99 10.10 6.02 5.11
CA GLU A 99 10.98 5.88 3.94
C GLU A 99 10.20 5.82 2.62
N LEU A 100 9.10 5.07 2.58
CA LEU A 100 8.24 4.98 1.39
C LEU A 100 7.59 6.32 1.05
N ARG A 101 7.13 7.09 2.04
CA ARG A 101 6.58 8.43 1.81
C ARG A 101 7.63 9.38 1.26
N GLU A 102 8.84 9.39 1.83
CA GLU A 102 9.95 10.20 1.32
C GLU A 102 10.32 9.81 -0.11
N PHE A 103 10.42 8.51 -0.38
CA PHE A 103 10.69 8.01 -1.72
C PHE A 103 9.62 8.47 -2.72
N LEU A 104 8.34 8.29 -2.38
CA LEU A 104 7.23 8.72 -3.24
C LEU A 104 7.20 10.25 -3.41
N TRP A 105 7.49 11.01 -2.36
CA TRP A 105 7.57 12.46 -2.44
C TRP A 105 8.62 12.91 -3.45
N LYS A 106 9.81 12.34 -3.39
CA LYS A 106 10.96 12.72 -4.24
C LYS A 106 10.93 12.14 -5.65
N LYS A 107 10.27 10.98 -5.85
CA LYS A 107 10.40 10.19 -7.09
C LYS A 107 9.09 9.92 -7.81
N ALA A 108 7.95 10.10 -7.15
CA ALA A 108 6.68 9.81 -7.79
C ALA A 108 6.12 11.00 -8.56
N TYR A 109 5.32 10.66 -9.57
CA TYR A 109 4.55 11.57 -10.38
C TYR A 109 3.07 11.48 -9.97
N LEU A 110 2.42 12.63 -9.89
CA LEU A 110 0.98 12.72 -9.83
C LEU A 110 0.45 12.50 -11.24
N VAL A 111 -0.14 11.34 -11.48
CA VAL A 111 -0.69 10.96 -12.78
C VAL A 111 -2.21 11.04 -12.73
N SER A 112 -2.79 11.76 -13.67
CA SER A 112 -4.23 11.89 -13.84
C SER A 112 -4.66 11.43 -15.22
N LYS A 113 -5.74 10.68 -15.27
CA LYS A 113 -6.41 10.28 -16.53
C LYS A 113 -7.90 10.43 -16.39
N VAL A 114 -8.56 10.81 -17.50
CA VAL A 114 -10.03 10.83 -17.54
C VAL A 114 -10.58 9.42 -17.37
N VAL A 115 -11.72 9.30 -16.71
CA VAL A 115 -12.50 8.05 -16.71
C VAL A 115 -13.05 7.87 -18.12
N PRO A 116 -12.76 6.76 -18.84
CA PRO A 116 -13.10 6.62 -20.26
C PRO A 116 -14.56 6.91 -20.60
N GLU A 117 -15.48 6.52 -19.72
CA GLU A 117 -16.93 6.74 -19.87
C GLU A 117 -17.34 8.21 -19.64
N LYS A 118 -16.44 9.04 -19.14
CA LYS A 118 -16.67 10.45 -18.78
C LYS A 118 -15.95 11.45 -19.69
N GLU A 119 -15.24 10.99 -20.68
CA GLU A 119 -14.46 11.85 -21.58
C GLU A 119 -15.33 12.86 -22.34
N THR A 120 -16.55 12.47 -22.70
CA THR A 120 -17.51 13.32 -23.40
C THR A 120 -18.51 14.02 -22.48
N ASP A 121 -18.39 13.84 -21.16
CA ASP A 121 -19.28 14.45 -20.18
C ASP A 121 -19.01 15.97 -20.11
N PRO A 122 -20.03 16.84 -20.32
CA PRO A 122 -19.85 18.29 -20.20
C PRO A 122 -19.27 18.74 -18.85
N ALA A 123 -19.55 18.00 -17.77
CA ALA A 123 -18.97 18.27 -16.46
C ALA A 123 -17.48 18.00 -16.40
N ALA A 124 -16.94 17.13 -17.25
CA ALA A 124 -15.51 16.82 -17.33
C ALA A 124 -14.73 17.88 -18.12
N ALA A 125 -15.38 18.66 -18.98
CA ALA A 125 -14.71 19.65 -19.85
C ALA A 125 -13.81 20.64 -19.06
N LYS A 126 -14.20 21.02 -17.86
CA LYS A 126 -13.41 21.90 -16.97
C LYS A 126 -12.10 21.26 -16.47
N TYR A 127 -11.93 19.94 -16.66
CA TYR A 127 -10.74 19.18 -16.29
C TYR A 127 -9.98 18.66 -17.50
N SER A 128 -10.27 19.14 -18.73
CA SER A 128 -9.66 18.67 -19.98
C SER A 128 -8.12 18.67 -19.94
N ASP A 129 -7.51 19.67 -19.32
CA ASP A 129 -6.06 19.78 -19.14
C ASP A 129 -5.44 18.64 -18.30
N TYR A 130 -6.28 17.90 -17.57
CA TYR A 130 -5.89 16.81 -16.68
C TYR A 130 -6.35 15.43 -17.15
N PHE A 131 -6.84 15.30 -18.40
CA PHE A 131 -7.31 14.05 -18.97
C PHE A 131 -6.17 13.06 -19.26
N ASP A 132 -4.98 13.57 -19.57
CA ASP A 132 -3.73 12.82 -19.65
C ASP A 132 -2.60 13.72 -19.13
N TYR A 133 -2.38 13.69 -17.85
CA TYR A 133 -1.51 14.62 -17.15
C TYR A 133 -0.61 13.89 -16.17
N ASP A 134 0.68 14.26 -16.16
CA ASP A 134 1.66 13.80 -15.19
C ASP A 134 2.61 14.94 -14.81
N GLU A 135 2.89 15.05 -13.51
CA GLU A 135 3.86 16.02 -12.97
C GLU A 135 4.49 15.46 -11.69
N PRO A 136 5.81 15.72 -11.43
CA PRO A 136 6.45 15.27 -10.20
C PRO A 136 5.72 15.80 -8.96
N ILE A 137 5.47 14.94 -7.98
CA ILE A 137 4.72 15.32 -6.77
C ILE A 137 5.42 16.45 -6.00
N GLU A 138 6.76 16.43 -5.95
CA GLU A 138 7.56 17.42 -5.25
C GLU A 138 7.38 18.84 -5.78
N THR A 139 7.15 18.99 -7.09
CA THR A 139 7.12 20.28 -7.78
C THR A 139 5.74 20.70 -8.27
N VAL A 140 4.75 19.83 -8.20
CA VAL A 140 3.40 20.14 -8.68
C VAL A 140 2.80 21.34 -7.94
N PRO A 141 2.34 22.39 -8.65
CA PRO A 141 1.71 23.54 -8.01
C PRO A 141 0.42 23.15 -7.29
N SER A 142 0.20 23.70 -6.10
CA SER A 142 -0.94 23.35 -5.25
C SER A 142 -2.29 23.51 -5.96
N HIS A 143 -2.46 24.53 -6.82
CA HIS A 143 -3.71 24.74 -7.54
C HIS A 143 -4.01 23.65 -8.56
N ARG A 144 -2.96 23.09 -9.22
CA ARG A 144 -3.11 21.93 -10.13
C ARG A 144 -3.44 20.66 -9.37
N ALA A 145 -2.71 20.38 -8.29
CA ALA A 145 -2.99 19.23 -7.43
C ALA A 145 -4.44 19.29 -6.92
N LEU A 146 -4.91 20.45 -6.44
CA LEU A 146 -6.29 20.63 -5.99
C LEU A 146 -7.32 20.40 -7.11
N ALA A 147 -7.04 20.86 -8.34
CA ALA A 147 -7.92 20.62 -9.49
C ALA A 147 -8.02 19.13 -9.82
N VAL A 148 -6.88 18.44 -9.86
CA VAL A 148 -6.82 16.98 -10.10
C VAL A 148 -7.58 16.21 -9.02
N PHE A 149 -7.38 16.52 -7.74
CA PHE A 149 -8.09 15.83 -6.64
C PHE A 149 -9.58 16.15 -6.63
N ARG A 150 -10.00 17.35 -7.04
CA ARG A 150 -11.42 17.69 -7.20
C ARG A 150 -12.05 16.88 -8.33
N GLY A 151 -11.39 16.76 -9.49
CA GLY A 151 -11.86 15.93 -10.60
C GLY A 151 -11.99 14.46 -10.21
N ARG A 152 -11.07 13.96 -9.37
CA ARG A 152 -11.17 12.61 -8.78
C ARG A 152 -12.38 12.48 -7.85
N GLN A 153 -12.60 13.45 -6.98
CA GLN A 153 -13.74 13.44 -6.05
C GLN A 153 -15.09 13.49 -6.77
N GLU A 154 -15.15 14.19 -7.90
CA GLU A 154 -16.32 14.24 -8.78
C GLU A 154 -16.48 12.97 -9.65
N GLY A 155 -15.55 12.00 -9.55
CA GLY A 155 -15.59 10.74 -10.31
C GLY A 155 -15.30 10.90 -11.81
N LEU A 156 -14.67 12.03 -12.21
CA LEU A 156 -14.36 12.36 -13.60
C LEU A 156 -12.91 12.00 -13.98
N LEU A 157 -12.01 12.01 -13.00
CA LEU A 157 -10.61 11.66 -13.15
C LEU A 157 -10.21 10.48 -12.28
N THR A 158 -9.32 9.63 -12.80
CA THR A 158 -8.55 8.68 -12.01
C THR A 158 -7.19 9.28 -11.68
N VAL A 159 -6.76 9.16 -10.43
CA VAL A 159 -5.50 9.77 -9.95
C VAL A 159 -4.66 8.71 -9.26
N LYS A 160 -3.38 8.66 -9.64
CA LYS A 160 -2.40 7.73 -9.08
C LYS A 160 -1.10 8.45 -8.78
N ALA A 161 -0.38 8.00 -7.75
CA ALA A 161 1.04 8.28 -7.59
C ALA A 161 1.82 7.15 -8.25
N VAL A 162 2.65 7.48 -9.23
CA VAL A 162 3.41 6.49 -10.02
C VAL A 162 4.90 6.80 -9.87
N SER A 163 5.68 5.83 -9.43
CA SER A 163 7.14 5.89 -9.49
C SER A 163 7.60 5.15 -10.75
N TYR A 164 8.21 5.87 -11.67
CA TYR A 164 8.86 5.27 -12.84
C TYR A 164 10.22 4.72 -12.42
N THR A 165 10.24 3.56 -11.80
CA THR A 165 11.46 2.80 -11.64
C THR A 165 11.76 2.13 -12.98
N HIS A 166 12.73 2.65 -13.71
CA HIS A 166 13.33 1.92 -14.82
C HIS A 166 14.08 0.72 -14.21
N LEU A 167 13.43 -0.42 -14.14
CA LEU A 167 14.12 -1.69 -14.07
C LEU A 167 14.82 -1.89 -15.40
N THR A 168 16.00 -1.31 -15.55
CA THR A 168 16.95 -1.79 -16.55
C THR A 168 17.42 -3.15 -16.06
N LEU A 169 16.75 -4.20 -16.54
CA LEU A 169 17.32 -5.54 -16.45
C LEU A 169 18.65 -5.47 -17.22
N PRO A 170 19.78 -5.84 -16.61
CA PRO A 170 21.01 -5.98 -17.39
C PRO A 170 20.78 -7.06 -18.44
N THR A 171 20.95 -6.67 -19.70
CA THR A 171 21.00 -7.58 -20.85
C THR A 171 22.26 -8.44 -20.79
#